data_3ac5fd1834d3bb7fad45081acd6ea319
#
_entry.id   3ac5fd1834d3bb7fad45081acd6ea319
#
_cell.length_a   1.000
_cell.length_b   1.000
_cell.length_c   1.000
_cell.angle_alpha   90.00
_cell.angle_beta   90.00
_cell.angle_gamma   90.00
#
_symmetry.space_group_name_H-M   'P 1'
#
loop_
_entity.id
_entity.type
_entity.pdbx_description
1 polymer ?
#
loop_
_entity_poly.entity_id
_entity_poly.type
_entity_poly.pdbx_seq_one_letter_code
_entity_poly.pdbx_strand_id
1 'polypeptide(L)'
;MKTGKISESILKRSVLKYCKTKREEVVKGAAPGVDCAFFTYPDGQGRGTGGQVPDCQDKVFCAATQTVSLPVIRAGCYAVYAAVNAVAAGGGIPFAMQMALTLPEGTEESELKRIMQLTEEAAGICKVQIAGGHTEVTGAVKYPVISVTAFGYRLEAAER
;
A
#
# COMPACT_ATOMS: atom_id res chain seq x y z
N MET A 1 19.43 16.28 -4.13
CA MET A 1 18.76 15.23 -4.95
C MET A 1 17.83 15.93 -5.93
N LYS A 2 17.68 15.44 -7.15
CA LYS A 2 16.74 16.00 -8.13
C LYS A 2 15.31 15.51 -7.84
N THR A 3 14.31 16.26 -8.26
CA THR A 3 12.90 15.85 -8.19
C THR A 3 12.68 14.53 -8.92
N GLY A 4 11.91 13.63 -8.35
CA GLY A 4 11.55 12.34 -8.91
C GLY A 4 12.04 11.15 -8.09
N LYS A 5 11.94 9.95 -8.67
CA LYS A 5 12.39 8.70 -8.02
C LYS A 5 13.91 8.72 -7.83
N ILE A 6 14.39 8.37 -6.65
CA ILE A 6 15.82 8.29 -6.37
C ILE A 6 16.49 7.17 -7.16
N SER A 7 17.77 7.32 -7.48
CA SER A 7 18.52 6.28 -8.18
C SER A 7 18.72 5.03 -7.31
N GLU A 8 18.86 3.89 -7.95
CA GLU A 8 19.06 2.60 -7.26
C GLU A 8 20.30 2.62 -6.35
N SER A 9 21.37 3.29 -6.78
CA SER A 9 22.59 3.43 -5.98
C SER A 9 22.35 4.22 -4.69
N ILE A 10 21.55 5.29 -4.73
CA ILE A 10 21.14 6.06 -3.54
C ILE A 10 20.21 5.21 -2.67
N LEU A 11 19.23 4.53 -3.28
CA LEU A 11 18.32 3.63 -2.57
C LEU A 11 19.10 2.59 -1.77
N LYS A 12 20.06 1.91 -2.38
CA LYS A 12 20.89 0.88 -1.71
C LYS A 12 21.67 1.43 -0.53
N ARG A 13 22.40 2.54 -0.72
CA ARG A 13 23.33 3.05 0.31
C ARG A 13 22.66 3.89 1.39
N SER A 14 21.52 4.54 1.10
CA SER A 14 20.90 5.51 1.99
C SER A 14 19.56 5.08 2.59
N VAL A 15 18.96 3.99 2.07
CA VAL A 15 17.70 3.44 2.57
C VAL A 15 17.87 1.98 2.93
N LEU A 16 18.14 1.11 1.96
CA LEU A 16 18.17 -0.34 2.19
C LEU A 16 19.29 -0.77 3.15
N LYS A 17 20.41 -0.06 3.18
CA LYS A 17 21.50 -0.28 4.14
C LYS A 17 21.03 -0.24 5.60
N TYR A 18 19.97 0.51 5.89
CA TYR A 18 19.42 0.67 7.23
C TYR A 18 18.24 -0.26 7.53
N CYS A 19 17.74 -1.02 6.55
CA CYS A 19 16.71 -2.04 6.74
C CYS A 19 17.32 -3.35 7.29
N LYS A 20 17.90 -3.27 8.50
CA LYS A 20 18.71 -4.37 9.08
C LYS A 20 17.88 -5.38 9.87
N THR A 21 16.81 -4.93 10.52
CA THR A 21 15.93 -5.83 11.28
C THR A 21 15.24 -6.80 10.33
N LYS A 22 15.32 -8.09 10.64
CA LYS A 22 14.69 -9.18 9.89
C LYS A 22 13.71 -9.90 10.78
N ARG A 23 12.64 -10.37 10.17
CA ARG A 23 11.61 -11.16 10.82
C ARG A 23 11.33 -12.39 9.95
N GLU A 24 11.04 -13.52 10.60
CA GLU A 24 10.76 -14.79 9.92
C GLU A 24 9.50 -14.70 9.05
N GLU A 25 8.53 -13.89 9.50
CA GLU A 25 7.28 -13.67 8.80
C GLU A 25 7.44 -12.90 7.48
N VAL A 26 8.59 -12.27 7.24
CA VAL A 26 8.85 -11.51 6.01
C VAL A 26 9.58 -12.38 5.00
N VAL A 27 8.82 -13.04 4.13
CA VAL A 27 9.35 -13.95 3.09
C VAL A 27 10.09 -13.16 2.00
N LYS A 28 9.52 -12.02 1.59
CA LYS A 28 10.13 -11.13 0.61
C LYS A 28 9.98 -9.70 1.09
N GLY A 29 11.07 -9.11 1.51
CA GLY A 29 11.12 -7.75 2.06
C GLY A 29 11.79 -6.76 1.12
N ALA A 30 12.17 -5.61 1.69
CA ALA A 30 12.74 -4.49 0.97
C ALA A 30 14.04 -4.86 0.23
N ALA A 31 14.00 -4.73 -1.11
CA ALA A 31 15.15 -4.91 -2.01
C ALA A 31 14.96 -4.06 -3.28
N PRO A 32 16.02 -3.83 -4.08
CA PRO A 32 15.87 -3.18 -5.38
C PRO A 32 14.92 -3.95 -6.30
N GLY A 33 13.98 -3.24 -6.94
CA GLY A 33 13.00 -3.86 -7.83
C GLY A 33 11.88 -4.64 -7.12
N VAL A 34 11.79 -4.57 -5.80
CA VAL A 34 10.70 -5.18 -5.02
C VAL A 34 9.74 -4.08 -4.59
N ASP A 35 8.64 -3.95 -5.30
CA ASP A 35 7.55 -3.01 -4.96
C ASP A 35 6.45 -3.66 -4.10
N CYS A 36 6.40 -5.00 -4.04
CA CYS A 36 5.45 -5.75 -3.23
C CYS A 36 6.17 -6.66 -2.24
N ALA A 37 5.94 -6.46 -0.96
CA ALA A 37 6.44 -7.33 0.11
C ALA A 37 5.50 -8.52 0.34
N PHE A 38 6.06 -9.65 0.79
CA PHE A 38 5.32 -10.87 1.10
C PHE A 38 5.58 -11.31 2.53
N PHE A 39 4.51 -11.76 3.17
CA PHE A 39 4.52 -12.15 4.57
C PHE A 39 3.82 -13.49 4.75
N THR A 40 4.31 -14.29 5.70
CA THR A 40 3.60 -15.47 6.21
C THR A 40 3.03 -15.17 7.59
N TYR A 41 2.02 -15.93 8.00
CA TYR A 41 1.61 -15.92 9.40
C TYR A 41 2.60 -16.75 10.22
N PRO A 42 2.92 -16.33 11.47
CA PRO A 42 3.68 -17.17 12.39
C PRO A 42 2.93 -18.47 12.60
N ASP A 43 3.65 -19.59 12.50
CA ASP A 43 3.07 -20.93 12.67
C ASP A 43 2.30 -21.05 13.99
N GLY A 44 1.05 -21.39 13.92
CA GLY A 44 0.24 -21.91 15.01
C GLY A 44 -0.43 -20.90 15.94
N GLN A 45 -0.32 -19.57 15.78
CA GLN A 45 -0.92 -18.61 16.71
C GLN A 45 -2.06 -17.75 16.14
N GLY A 46 -2.54 -18.00 14.95
CA GLY A 46 -3.68 -17.30 14.33
C GLY A 46 -5.07 -17.76 14.83
N ARG A 47 -5.16 -18.54 15.90
CA ARG A 47 -6.44 -18.92 16.51
C ARG A 47 -6.89 -17.85 17.51
N GLY A 48 -7.34 -16.70 16.99
CA GLY A 48 -8.14 -15.77 17.76
C GLY A 48 -9.43 -16.44 18.22
N THR A 49 -9.73 -16.31 19.49
CA THR A 49 -10.95 -16.80 20.13
C THR A 49 -12.19 -16.24 19.42
N GLY A 50 -12.94 -17.09 18.68
CA GLY A 50 -14.36 -16.86 18.41
C GLY A 50 -14.79 -16.42 17.01
N GLY A 51 -13.94 -16.41 15.97
CA GLY A 51 -14.36 -16.21 14.59
C GLY A 51 -13.82 -17.32 13.68
N GLN A 52 -14.61 -17.79 12.70
CA GLN A 52 -14.10 -18.63 11.64
C GLN A 52 -13.13 -17.80 10.80
N VAL A 53 -11.85 -17.80 11.16
CA VAL A 53 -10.81 -17.33 10.26
C VAL A 53 -10.73 -18.35 9.13
N PRO A 54 -10.87 -17.95 7.84
CA PRO A 54 -10.68 -18.88 6.74
C PRO A 54 -9.33 -19.57 6.90
N ASP A 55 -9.28 -20.86 6.59
CA ASP A 55 -8.03 -21.63 6.58
C ASP A 55 -7.01 -20.92 5.69
N CYS A 56 -6.06 -20.24 6.34
CA CYS A 56 -5.06 -19.40 5.65
C CYS A 56 -3.73 -20.13 5.49
N GLN A 57 -3.68 -21.45 5.76
CA GLN A 57 -2.44 -22.22 5.76
C GLN A 57 -1.69 -22.18 4.42
N ASP A 58 -2.42 -21.92 3.30
CA ASP A 58 -1.83 -21.87 1.96
C ASP A 58 -1.79 -20.45 1.36
N LYS A 59 -1.99 -19.40 2.17
CA LYS A 59 -2.03 -18.02 1.68
C LYS A 59 -0.83 -17.20 2.17
N VAL A 60 -0.11 -16.63 1.23
CA VAL A 60 0.92 -15.64 1.49
C VAL A 60 0.29 -14.25 1.44
N PHE A 61 0.42 -13.50 2.51
CA PHE A 61 0.03 -12.10 2.55
C PHE A 61 1.03 -11.23 1.79
N CYS A 62 0.54 -10.22 1.10
CA CYS A 62 1.38 -9.24 0.43
C CYS A 62 0.86 -7.83 0.59
N ALA A 63 1.76 -6.86 0.54
CA ALA A 63 1.43 -5.45 0.61
C ALA A 63 2.35 -4.62 -0.27
N ALA A 64 1.78 -3.58 -0.88
CA ALA A 64 2.52 -2.61 -1.67
C ALA A 64 2.03 -1.19 -1.35
N THR A 65 2.98 -0.27 -1.16
CA THR A 65 2.69 1.14 -0.90
C THR A 65 3.11 1.99 -2.09
N GLN A 66 2.20 2.84 -2.55
CA GLN A 66 2.44 3.82 -3.60
C GLN A 66 1.99 5.20 -3.15
N THR A 67 2.74 6.22 -3.54
CA THR A 67 2.45 7.62 -3.20
C THR A 67 2.32 8.44 -4.46
N VAL A 68 1.26 9.23 -4.52
CA VAL A 68 0.98 10.19 -5.60
C VAL A 68 0.93 11.60 -5.01
N SER A 69 1.74 12.49 -5.55
CA SER A 69 1.80 13.90 -5.21
C SER A 69 1.57 14.74 -6.48
N LEU A 70 0.32 14.82 -6.91
CA LEU A 70 -0.09 15.54 -8.11
C LEU A 70 -1.14 16.59 -7.78
N PRO A 71 -1.06 17.79 -8.40
CA PRO A 71 -2.03 18.88 -8.21
C PRO A 71 -3.33 18.61 -9.00
N VAL A 72 -3.89 17.40 -8.84
CA VAL A 72 -5.11 16.99 -9.56
C VAL A 72 -6.08 16.31 -8.62
N ILE A 73 -7.36 16.58 -8.80
CA ILE A 73 -8.45 16.05 -7.99
C ILE A 73 -8.53 14.49 -8.04
N ARG A 74 -7.98 13.88 -9.08
CA ARG A 74 -7.94 12.43 -9.26
C ARG A 74 -6.67 11.75 -8.69
N ALA A 75 -5.85 12.47 -7.93
CA ALA A 75 -4.63 11.92 -7.35
C ALA A 75 -4.88 10.63 -6.54
N GLY A 76 -6.02 10.57 -5.81
CA GLY A 76 -6.44 9.36 -5.09
C GLY A 76 -6.69 8.16 -6.01
N CYS A 77 -7.34 8.36 -7.17
CA CYS A 77 -7.56 7.28 -8.14
C CYS A 77 -6.22 6.70 -8.62
N TYR A 78 -5.26 7.56 -8.95
CA TYR A 78 -3.94 7.11 -9.40
C TYR A 78 -3.18 6.36 -8.31
N ALA A 79 -3.29 6.79 -7.05
CA ALA A 79 -2.68 6.11 -5.92
C ALA A 79 -3.29 4.71 -5.71
N VAL A 80 -4.62 4.57 -5.82
CA VAL A 80 -5.32 3.28 -5.77
C VAL A 80 -4.83 2.34 -6.87
N TYR A 81 -4.92 2.79 -8.13
CA TYR A 81 -4.49 1.96 -9.25
C TYR A 81 -3.01 1.55 -9.18
N ALA A 82 -2.13 2.48 -8.78
CA ALA A 82 -0.72 2.18 -8.63
C ALA A 82 -0.46 1.11 -7.55
N ALA A 83 -1.09 1.24 -6.38
CA ALA A 83 -0.91 0.29 -5.28
C ALA A 83 -1.52 -1.10 -5.60
N VAL A 84 -2.72 -1.12 -6.18
CA VAL A 84 -3.40 -2.35 -6.61
C VAL A 84 -2.59 -3.07 -7.69
N ASN A 85 -2.10 -2.33 -8.69
CA ASN A 85 -1.26 -2.90 -9.75
C ASN A 85 0.07 -3.45 -9.21
N ALA A 86 0.67 -2.83 -8.20
CA ALA A 86 1.89 -3.34 -7.58
C ALA A 86 1.65 -4.69 -6.86
N VAL A 87 0.53 -4.84 -6.17
CA VAL A 87 0.10 -6.12 -5.58
C VAL A 87 -0.14 -7.16 -6.67
N ALA A 88 -0.90 -6.81 -7.71
CA ALA A 88 -1.24 -7.73 -8.81
C ALA A 88 0.01 -8.15 -9.60
N ALA A 89 0.93 -7.23 -9.89
CA ALA A 89 2.21 -7.53 -10.55
C ALA A 89 3.10 -8.46 -9.71
N GLY A 90 2.96 -8.42 -8.37
CA GLY A 90 3.59 -9.39 -7.47
C GLY A 90 2.91 -10.77 -7.45
N GLY A 91 1.80 -10.95 -8.18
CA GLY A 91 1.01 -12.20 -8.18
C GLY A 91 0.00 -12.26 -7.04
N GLY A 92 -0.24 -11.16 -6.33
CA GLY A 92 -1.25 -11.07 -5.27
C GLY A 92 -2.64 -10.73 -5.82
N ILE A 93 -3.67 -11.13 -5.09
CA ILE A 93 -5.06 -10.72 -5.30
C ILE A 93 -5.35 -9.62 -4.28
N PRO A 94 -5.47 -8.35 -4.70
CA PRO A 94 -5.75 -7.25 -3.77
C PRO A 94 -7.17 -7.35 -3.22
N PHE A 95 -7.41 -7.00 -1.95
CA PHE A 95 -8.73 -7.03 -1.34
C PHE A 95 -9.04 -5.82 -0.45
N ALA A 96 -8.00 -5.18 0.11
CA ALA A 96 -8.17 -4.03 1.00
C ALA A 96 -7.03 -3.03 0.83
N MET A 97 -7.23 -1.83 1.33
CA MET A 97 -6.19 -0.81 1.38
C MET A 97 -6.33 0.11 2.59
N GLN A 98 -5.22 0.69 3.00
CA GLN A 98 -5.16 1.86 3.86
C GLN A 98 -4.62 3.04 3.07
N MET A 99 -5.06 4.25 3.43
CA MET A 99 -4.61 5.45 2.74
C MET A 99 -4.26 6.57 3.72
N ALA A 100 -3.20 7.32 3.42
CA ALA A 100 -2.86 8.54 4.09
C ALA A 100 -3.04 9.72 3.13
N LEU A 101 -3.83 10.70 3.56
CA LEU A 101 -4.07 11.96 2.84
C LEU A 101 -3.39 13.08 3.61
N THR A 102 -2.38 13.70 3.00
CA THR A 102 -1.76 14.90 3.50
C THR A 102 -2.18 16.06 2.58
N LEU A 103 -2.95 16.98 3.13
CA LEU A 103 -3.59 18.05 2.41
C LEU A 103 -2.93 19.39 2.73
N PRO A 104 -2.78 20.31 1.76
CA PRO A 104 -2.27 21.66 2.03
C PRO A 104 -3.24 22.48 2.90
N GLU A 105 -2.69 23.46 3.60
CA GLU A 105 -3.50 24.48 4.28
C GLU A 105 -4.44 25.15 3.30
N GLY A 106 -5.66 25.46 3.74
CA GLY A 106 -6.70 26.05 2.92
C GLY A 106 -7.50 25.08 2.07
N THR A 107 -7.21 23.75 2.12
CA THR A 107 -8.06 22.76 1.47
C THR A 107 -9.48 22.81 2.04
N GLU A 108 -10.48 22.96 1.18
CA GLU A 108 -11.88 22.98 1.58
C GLU A 108 -12.43 21.55 1.77
N GLU A 109 -13.41 21.42 2.67
CA GLU A 109 -14.10 20.12 2.89
C GLU A 109 -14.76 19.59 1.61
N SER A 110 -15.25 20.46 0.75
CA SER A 110 -15.82 20.13 -0.56
C SER A 110 -14.80 19.44 -1.48
N GLU A 111 -13.55 19.91 -1.47
CA GLU A 111 -12.44 19.33 -2.22
C GLU A 111 -12.07 17.96 -1.66
N LEU A 112 -11.92 17.83 -0.34
CA LEU A 112 -11.69 16.55 0.32
C LEU A 112 -12.79 15.54 -0.01
N LYS A 113 -14.05 15.92 0.08
CA LYS A 113 -15.19 15.07 -0.30
C LYS A 113 -15.07 14.58 -1.74
N ARG A 114 -14.70 15.48 -2.65
CA ARG A 114 -14.56 15.12 -4.07
C ARG A 114 -13.39 14.16 -4.31
N ILE A 115 -12.25 14.41 -3.65
CA ILE A 115 -11.11 13.47 -3.69
C ILE A 115 -11.56 12.09 -3.22
N MET A 116 -12.24 12.01 -2.07
CA MET A 116 -12.68 10.74 -1.49
C MET A 116 -13.72 10.01 -2.37
N GLN A 117 -14.68 10.73 -2.94
CA GLN A 117 -15.66 10.14 -3.87
C GLN A 117 -14.97 9.45 -5.06
N LEU A 118 -14.05 10.17 -5.71
CA LEU A 118 -13.32 9.63 -6.87
C LEU A 118 -12.41 8.46 -6.48
N THR A 119 -11.81 8.53 -5.28
CA THR A 119 -10.97 7.45 -4.75
C THR A 119 -11.79 6.20 -4.48
N GLU A 120 -12.98 6.33 -3.89
CA GLU A 120 -13.91 5.23 -3.62
C GLU A 120 -14.44 4.61 -4.93
N GLU A 121 -14.74 5.44 -5.95
CA GLU A 121 -15.10 4.94 -7.28
C GLU A 121 -13.99 4.03 -7.85
N ALA A 122 -12.72 4.45 -7.74
CA ALA A 122 -11.58 3.65 -8.19
C ALA A 122 -11.41 2.39 -7.36
N ALA A 123 -11.59 2.44 -6.04
CA ALA A 123 -11.55 1.31 -5.15
C ALA A 123 -12.64 0.27 -5.49
N GLY A 124 -13.86 0.75 -5.76
CA GLY A 124 -14.98 -0.10 -6.18
C GLY A 124 -14.71 -0.81 -7.51
N ILE A 125 -14.13 -0.12 -8.50
CA ILE A 125 -13.71 -0.73 -9.77
C ILE A 125 -12.69 -1.85 -9.53
N CYS A 126 -11.72 -1.62 -8.65
CA CYS A 126 -10.70 -2.60 -8.29
C CYS A 126 -11.20 -3.69 -7.32
N LYS A 127 -12.43 -3.58 -6.80
CA LYS A 127 -12.99 -4.47 -5.78
C LYS A 127 -12.13 -4.55 -4.51
N VAL A 128 -11.56 -3.42 -4.09
CA VAL A 128 -10.78 -3.30 -2.86
C VAL A 128 -11.48 -2.38 -1.87
N GLN A 129 -11.46 -2.76 -0.59
CA GLN A 129 -12.09 -1.96 0.47
C GLN A 129 -11.10 -0.93 1.03
N ILE A 130 -11.53 0.32 1.17
CA ILE A 130 -10.82 1.29 2.02
C ILE A 130 -11.05 0.88 3.48
N ALA A 131 -10.04 0.28 4.12
CA ALA A 131 -10.13 -0.30 5.46
C ALA A 131 -9.71 0.68 6.56
N GLY A 132 -9.15 1.83 6.22
CA GLY A 132 -8.72 2.84 7.17
C GLY A 132 -7.62 3.74 6.61
N GLY A 133 -6.99 4.49 7.50
CA GLY A 133 -5.88 5.37 7.13
C GLY A 133 -5.73 6.57 8.04
N HIS A 134 -5.21 7.65 7.48
CA HIS A 134 -4.95 8.92 8.18
C HIS A 134 -5.28 10.10 7.25
N THR A 135 -5.78 11.18 7.82
CA THR A 135 -6.00 12.43 7.08
C THR A 135 -5.53 13.61 7.92
N GLU A 136 -4.67 14.43 7.35
CA GLU A 136 -4.16 15.63 8.00
C GLU A 136 -4.10 16.82 7.05
N VAL A 137 -4.11 18.02 7.61
CA VAL A 137 -3.84 19.28 6.92
C VAL A 137 -2.55 19.86 7.47
N THR A 138 -1.64 20.28 6.59
CA THR A 138 -0.32 20.77 6.99
C THR A 138 0.24 21.78 5.99
N GLY A 139 1.04 22.73 6.48
CA GLY A 139 1.83 23.64 5.64
C GLY A 139 3.05 22.98 4.97
N ALA A 140 3.33 21.70 5.25
CA ALA A 140 4.48 21.00 4.68
C ALA A 140 4.32 20.60 3.21
N VAL A 141 3.09 20.60 2.67
CA VAL A 141 2.78 20.25 1.29
C VAL A 141 2.09 21.39 0.55
N LYS A 142 2.34 21.49 -0.76
CA LYS A 142 1.68 22.48 -1.63
C LYS A 142 0.48 21.92 -2.38
N TYR A 143 0.40 20.63 -2.50
CA TYR A 143 -0.65 19.86 -3.20
C TYR A 143 -0.99 18.64 -2.38
N PRO A 144 -2.17 18.04 -2.57
CA PRO A 144 -2.49 16.76 -1.94
C PRO A 144 -1.42 15.72 -2.20
N VAL A 145 -0.95 15.06 -1.13
CA VAL A 145 -0.09 13.89 -1.19
C VAL A 145 -0.88 12.71 -0.67
N ILE A 146 -1.09 11.71 -1.51
CA ILE A 146 -1.93 10.56 -1.21
C ILE A 146 -1.09 9.30 -1.31
N SER A 147 -0.92 8.63 -0.18
CA SER A 147 -0.25 7.34 -0.08
C SER A 147 -1.28 6.26 0.13
N VAL A 148 -1.22 5.20 -0.67
CA VAL A 148 -2.07 4.02 -0.55
C VAL A 148 -1.20 2.80 -0.32
N THR A 149 -1.52 2.04 0.73
CA THR A 149 -0.99 0.70 0.96
C THR A 149 -2.08 -0.31 0.63
N ALA A 150 -1.95 -1.00 -0.48
CA ALA A 150 -2.84 -2.10 -0.84
C ALA A 150 -2.35 -3.40 -0.22
N PHE A 151 -3.30 -4.18 0.28
CA PHE A 151 -3.10 -5.52 0.84
C PHE A 151 -3.67 -6.56 -0.10
N GLY A 152 -2.97 -7.66 -0.25
CA GLY A 152 -3.39 -8.79 -1.06
C GLY A 152 -3.00 -10.11 -0.43
N TYR A 153 -3.43 -11.18 -1.08
CA TYR A 153 -3.00 -12.54 -0.78
C TYR A 153 -2.75 -13.29 -2.09
N ARG A 154 -1.92 -14.30 -2.06
CA ARG A 154 -1.82 -15.29 -3.12
C ARG A 154 -1.84 -16.68 -2.50
N LEU A 155 -2.35 -17.64 -3.23
CA LEU A 155 -2.19 -19.04 -2.92
C LEU A 155 -0.72 -19.40 -3.18
N GLU A 156 -0.06 -20.11 -2.27
CA GLU A 156 1.20 -20.76 -2.58
C GLU A 156 0.92 -21.72 -3.75
N ALA A 157 1.67 -21.55 -4.84
CA ALA A 157 1.60 -22.52 -5.91
C ALA A 157 2.06 -23.86 -5.32
N ALA A 158 1.19 -24.86 -5.29
CA ALA A 158 1.63 -26.21 -5.02
C ALA A 158 2.82 -26.49 -5.94
N GLU A 159 3.97 -26.77 -5.36
CA GLU A 159 5.15 -27.17 -6.13
C GLU A 159 4.75 -28.33 -7.04
N ARG A 160 4.81 -28.08 -8.36
CA ARG A 160 4.63 -29.12 -9.36
C ARG A 160 5.97 -29.73 -9.68
#